data_5b948b99ba22d3e04dbffb18480505c7
#
_entry.id   5b948b99ba22d3e04dbffb18480505c7
#
_cell.length_a   1.000
_cell.length_b   1.000
_cell.length_c   1.000
_cell.angle_alpha   90.00
_cell.angle_beta   90.00
_cell.angle_gamma   90.00
#
_symmetry.space_group_name_H-M   'P 1'
#
loop_
_entity.id
_entity.type
_entity.pdbx_description
1 polymer ?
#
loop_
_entity_poly.entity_id
_entity_poly.type
_entity_poly.pdbx_seq_one_letter_code
_entity_poly.pdbx_strand_id
1 'polypeptide(L)'
;ETARESALRELKEETGLENAYIEQFNTYSDPWRDPRERVITIAHYALVRIQEVKGGDDAAKAQWFPIDKVPQLAFDHDKILRDAMRKLRERIHFEPIGFELLPEKFTMKELQILYESILGVKFDRRNFAKKMMHYELLNQLDETVRPTAKRDALLYSFNKENYELFKKKGFQLEF
;
A
#
# COMPACT_ATOMS: atom_id res chain seq x y z
N GLU A 1 -9.50 -22.43 9.10
CA GLU A 1 -9.12 -21.32 8.19
C GLU A 1 -7.60 -21.10 8.23
N THR A 2 -7.02 -20.64 7.15
CA THR A 2 -5.62 -20.23 7.06
C THR A 2 -5.41 -18.86 7.70
N ALA A 3 -4.15 -18.50 8.03
CA ALA A 3 -3.82 -17.17 8.57
C ALA A 3 -4.27 -16.04 7.62
N ARG A 4 -4.21 -16.27 6.30
CA ARG A 4 -4.67 -15.30 5.30
C ARG A 4 -6.20 -15.14 5.30
N GLU A 5 -6.94 -16.22 5.37
CA GLU A 5 -8.40 -16.20 5.46
C GLU A 5 -8.88 -15.51 6.74
N SER A 6 -8.24 -15.83 7.88
CA SER A 6 -8.50 -15.18 9.16
C SER A 6 -8.27 -13.66 9.04
N ALA A 7 -7.12 -13.23 8.52
CA ALA A 7 -6.80 -11.82 8.40
C ALA A 7 -7.77 -11.06 7.47
N LEU A 8 -8.27 -11.69 6.41
CA LEU A 8 -9.30 -11.07 5.54
C LEU A 8 -10.66 -10.97 6.23
N ARG A 9 -11.03 -12.00 6.99
CA ARG A 9 -12.29 -11.98 7.77
C ARG A 9 -12.24 -10.88 8.83
N GLU A 10 -11.19 -10.83 9.65
CA GLU A 10 -10.99 -9.80 10.67
C GLU A 10 -10.98 -8.38 10.07
N LEU A 11 -10.27 -8.18 8.94
CA LEU A 11 -10.26 -6.89 8.24
C LEU A 11 -11.68 -6.45 7.87
N LYS A 12 -12.48 -7.38 7.32
CA LYS A 12 -13.86 -7.10 6.96
C LYS A 12 -14.73 -6.83 8.20
N GLU A 13 -14.61 -7.64 9.24
CA GLU A 13 -15.38 -7.50 10.47
C GLU A 13 -15.09 -6.19 11.20
N GLU A 14 -13.81 -5.81 11.30
CA GLU A 14 -13.39 -4.61 12.04
C GLU A 14 -13.52 -3.30 11.26
N THR A 15 -13.46 -3.34 9.93
CA THR A 15 -13.39 -2.11 9.11
C THR A 15 -14.42 -2.02 8.01
N GLY A 16 -15.12 -3.11 7.70
CA GLY A 16 -16.01 -3.22 6.54
C GLY A 16 -15.28 -3.29 5.20
N LEU A 17 -13.95 -3.37 5.18
CA LEU A 17 -13.16 -3.41 3.94
C LEU A 17 -13.21 -4.80 3.32
N GLU A 18 -13.50 -4.85 2.02
CA GLU A 18 -13.49 -6.06 1.21
C GLU A 18 -12.52 -5.92 0.03
N ASN A 19 -12.15 -7.05 -0.58
CA ASN A 19 -11.30 -7.11 -1.78
C ASN A 19 -9.94 -6.43 -1.59
N ALA A 20 -9.37 -6.51 -0.39
CA ALA A 20 -8.05 -5.97 -0.10
C ALA A 20 -6.95 -6.89 -0.64
N TYR A 21 -5.91 -6.29 -1.21
CA TYR A 21 -4.63 -6.99 -1.34
C TYR A 21 -4.03 -7.13 0.06
N ILE A 22 -3.84 -8.37 0.52
CA ILE A 22 -3.30 -8.66 1.85
C ILE A 22 -2.05 -9.54 1.73
N GLU A 23 -1.04 -9.22 2.52
CA GLU A 23 0.20 -9.98 2.57
C GLU A 23 0.72 -10.13 3.99
N GLN A 24 1.08 -11.37 4.32
CA GLN A 24 1.80 -11.65 5.56
C GLN A 24 3.23 -11.12 5.45
N PHE A 25 3.69 -10.38 6.45
CA PHE A 25 5.04 -9.82 6.43
C PHE A 25 5.92 -10.25 7.60
N ASN A 26 5.35 -10.65 8.73
CA ASN A 26 6.11 -11.12 9.88
C ASN A 26 5.27 -11.95 10.84
N THR A 27 5.95 -12.64 11.77
CA THR A 27 5.34 -13.32 12.92
C THR A 27 6.01 -12.83 14.20
N TYR A 28 5.20 -12.38 15.15
CA TYR A 28 5.66 -11.89 16.46
C TYR A 28 5.31 -12.91 17.52
N SER A 29 6.34 -13.45 18.16
CA SER A 29 6.22 -14.57 19.10
C SER A 29 6.97 -14.37 20.41
N ASP A 30 7.39 -13.13 20.72
CA ASP A 30 8.01 -12.83 22.00
C ASP A 30 7.05 -13.19 23.14
N PRO A 31 7.50 -13.93 24.18
CA PRO A 31 6.63 -14.34 25.29
C PRO A 31 6.01 -13.19 26.06
N TRP A 32 6.66 -12.05 26.07
CA TRP A 32 6.28 -10.91 26.89
C TRP A 32 5.65 -9.75 26.11
N ARG A 33 5.32 -9.98 24.84
CA ARG A 33 4.75 -8.94 23.97
C ARG A 33 3.35 -8.49 24.39
N ASP A 34 2.59 -9.37 24.99
CA ASP A 34 1.30 -9.07 25.65
C ASP A 34 1.42 -9.47 27.13
N PRO A 35 1.24 -8.55 28.08
CA PRO A 35 1.36 -8.85 29.51
C PRO A 35 0.23 -9.71 30.06
N ARG A 36 -0.86 -9.88 29.30
CA ARG A 36 -2.06 -10.61 29.75
C ARG A 36 -1.94 -12.11 29.54
N GLU A 37 -1.36 -12.51 28.41
CA GLU A 37 -1.26 -13.91 28.01
C GLU A 37 -0.22 -14.17 26.93
N ARG A 38 0.06 -15.44 26.68
CA ARG A 38 0.94 -15.86 25.59
C ARG A 38 0.25 -15.72 24.24
N VAL A 39 0.61 -14.70 23.50
CA VAL A 39 0.04 -14.40 22.15
C VAL A 39 1.10 -14.54 21.06
N ILE A 40 0.75 -15.21 19.97
CA ILE A 40 1.52 -15.20 18.71
C ILE A 40 0.69 -14.46 17.67
N THR A 41 1.27 -13.42 17.08
CA THR A 41 0.63 -12.65 16.03
C THR A 41 1.26 -12.91 14.68
N ILE A 42 0.47 -13.37 13.72
CA ILE A 42 0.83 -13.45 12.31
C ILE A 42 0.39 -12.14 11.64
N ALA A 43 1.35 -11.23 11.48
CA ALA A 43 1.04 -9.88 11.01
C ALA A 43 0.91 -9.80 9.49
N HIS A 44 -0.16 -9.16 9.06
CA HIS A 44 -0.45 -8.86 7.67
C HIS A 44 -0.58 -7.35 7.49
N TYR A 45 -0.23 -6.84 6.31
CA TYR A 45 -0.68 -5.54 5.86
C TYR A 45 -1.67 -5.69 4.71
N ALA A 46 -2.62 -4.77 4.63
CA ALA A 46 -3.57 -4.68 3.55
C ALA A 46 -3.36 -3.38 2.78
N LEU A 47 -3.34 -3.45 1.45
CA LEU A 47 -3.29 -2.29 0.57
C LEU A 47 -4.66 -2.10 -0.05
N VAL A 48 -5.27 -0.95 0.23
CA VAL A 48 -6.61 -0.60 -0.24
C VAL A 48 -6.67 0.87 -0.61
N ARG A 49 -7.57 1.22 -1.52
CA ARG A 49 -7.90 2.62 -1.78
C ARG A 49 -8.64 3.19 -0.58
N ILE A 50 -8.40 4.48 -0.30
CA ILE A 50 -9.17 5.17 0.74
C ILE A 50 -10.65 5.12 0.39
N GLN A 51 -11.44 4.57 1.28
CA GLN A 51 -12.88 4.46 1.21
C GLN A 51 -13.47 4.58 2.61
N GLU A 52 -14.79 4.67 2.70
CA GLU A 52 -15.45 4.71 4.00
C GLU A 52 -15.17 3.42 4.76
N VAL A 53 -14.77 3.56 6.03
CA VAL A 53 -14.59 2.46 6.97
C VAL A 53 -15.65 2.53 8.06
N LYS A 54 -16.16 1.37 8.45
CA LYS A 54 -17.14 1.23 9.53
C LYS A 54 -16.54 0.38 10.62
N GLY A 55 -16.59 0.85 11.86
CA GLY A 55 -16.22 0.02 13.00
C GLY A 55 -17.15 -1.19 13.10
N GLY A 56 -16.57 -2.36 13.39
CA GLY A 56 -17.32 -3.59 13.66
C GLY A 56 -17.82 -3.67 15.09
N ASP A 57 -18.38 -4.81 15.46
CA ASP A 57 -19.01 -5.03 16.76
C ASP A 57 -18.06 -4.83 17.95
N ASP A 58 -16.77 -5.17 17.80
CA ASP A 58 -15.73 -5.04 18.83
C ASP A 58 -14.89 -3.75 18.69
N ALA A 59 -14.91 -3.09 17.55
CA ALA A 59 -14.20 -1.84 17.30
C ALA A 59 -15.16 -0.64 17.37
N ALA A 60 -15.10 0.15 18.42
CA ALA A 60 -15.96 1.33 18.61
C ALA A 60 -15.90 2.33 17.45
N LYS A 61 -14.78 2.41 16.73
CA LYS A 61 -14.57 3.22 15.52
C LYS A 61 -13.41 2.70 14.69
N ALA A 62 -13.61 2.59 13.36
CA ALA A 62 -12.53 2.54 12.39
C ALA A 62 -12.36 3.90 11.71
N GLN A 63 -11.13 4.37 11.54
CA GLN A 63 -10.84 5.63 10.86
C GLN A 63 -9.47 5.63 10.22
N TRP A 64 -9.29 6.43 9.16
CA TRP A 64 -8.01 6.63 8.52
C TRP A 64 -7.15 7.65 9.25
N PHE A 65 -5.88 7.33 9.43
CA PHE A 65 -4.87 8.24 9.97
C PHE A 65 -3.76 8.48 8.94
N PRO A 66 -3.27 9.71 8.79
CA PRO A 66 -1.96 9.93 8.19
C PRO A 66 -0.91 9.15 8.96
N ILE A 67 0.03 8.52 8.27
CA ILE A 67 1.04 7.65 8.89
C ILE A 67 1.91 8.36 9.95
N ASP A 68 2.14 9.65 9.76
CA ASP A 68 2.88 10.53 10.67
C ASP A 68 2.04 11.06 11.85
N LYS A 69 0.73 10.74 11.88
CA LYS A 69 -0.21 11.16 12.91
C LYS A 69 -0.92 10.00 13.60
N VAL A 70 -0.41 8.79 13.43
CA VAL A 70 -0.92 7.62 14.15
C VAL A 70 -0.66 7.82 15.63
N PRO A 71 -1.68 7.70 16.52
CA PRO A 71 -1.50 7.79 17.96
C PRO A 71 -0.64 6.65 18.47
N GLN A 72 -0.15 6.76 19.72
CA GLN A 72 0.53 5.66 20.38
C GLN A 72 -0.38 4.42 20.41
N LEU A 73 0.16 3.31 19.94
CA LEU A 73 -0.56 2.04 19.86
C LEU A 73 -0.33 1.19 21.12
N ALA A 74 -1.23 0.26 21.35
CA ALA A 74 -1.12 -0.66 22.48
C ALA A 74 0.01 -1.69 22.28
N PHE A 75 0.57 -2.18 23.38
CA PHE A 75 1.57 -3.25 23.40
C PHE A 75 2.77 -2.95 22.47
N ASP A 76 3.09 -3.91 21.59
CA ASP A 76 4.16 -3.79 20.59
C ASP A 76 3.65 -3.37 19.19
N HIS A 77 2.42 -2.87 19.07
CA HIS A 77 1.82 -2.54 17.78
C HIS A 77 2.53 -1.39 17.06
N ASP A 78 3.17 -0.45 17.80
CA ASP A 78 4.05 0.54 17.19
C ASP A 78 5.24 -0.08 16.45
N LYS A 79 5.78 -1.20 16.98
CA LYS A 79 6.84 -1.96 16.32
C LYS A 79 6.30 -2.66 15.08
N ILE A 80 5.12 -3.27 15.18
CA ILE A 80 4.46 -3.94 14.05
C ILE A 80 4.22 -2.96 12.90
N LEU A 81 3.71 -1.76 13.20
CA LEU A 81 3.50 -0.71 12.19
C LEU A 81 4.81 -0.26 11.52
N ARG A 82 5.87 -0.02 12.30
CA ARG A 82 7.19 0.34 11.74
C ARG A 82 7.75 -0.76 10.84
N ASP A 83 7.61 -2.02 11.25
CA ASP A 83 8.07 -3.17 10.48
C ASP A 83 7.28 -3.34 9.19
N ALA A 84 5.95 -3.12 9.22
CA ALA A 84 5.10 -3.12 8.04
C ALA A 84 5.52 -2.04 7.03
N MET A 85 5.74 -0.81 7.49
CA MET A 85 6.20 0.29 6.65
C MET A 85 7.59 0.04 6.07
N ARG A 86 8.51 -0.54 6.85
CA ARG A 86 9.82 -0.95 6.34
C ARG A 86 9.68 -2.00 5.24
N LYS A 87 8.86 -3.03 5.47
CA LYS A 87 8.62 -4.09 4.49
C LYS A 87 7.99 -3.56 3.20
N LEU A 88 7.05 -2.64 3.31
CA LEU A 88 6.44 -1.98 2.16
C LEU A 88 7.47 -1.15 1.36
N ARG A 89 8.36 -0.42 2.05
CA ARG A 89 9.45 0.33 1.41
C ARG A 89 10.48 -0.56 0.72
N GLU A 90 10.84 -1.67 1.32
CA GLU A 90 11.72 -2.66 0.68
C GLU A 90 11.06 -3.20 -0.59
N ARG A 91 9.78 -3.57 -0.49
CA ARG A 91 9.05 -4.22 -1.57
C ARG A 91 8.84 -3.32 -2.78
N ILE A 92 8.60 -2.02 -2.60
CA ILE A 92 8.37 -1.08 -3.70
C ILE A 92 9.54 -0.99 -4.69
N HIS A 93 10.75 -1.39 -4.26
CA HIS A 93 11.92 -1.49 -5.14
C HIS A 93 11.90 -2.73 -6.04
N PHE A 94 11.19 -3.78 -5.66
CA PHE A 94 11.16 -5.05 -6.39
C PHE A 94 9.81 -5.33 -7.06
N GLU A 95 8.77 -4.66 -6.62
CA GLU A 95 7.43 -4.81 -7.17
C GLU A 95 6.78 -3.43 -7.32
N PRO A 96 6.23 -3.08 -8.49
CA PRO A 96 5.49 -1.83 -8.64
C PRO A 96 4.20 -1.91 -7.84
N ILE A 97 4.21 -1.30 -6.68
CA ILE A 97 3.05 -1.16 -5.80
C ILE A 97 2.21 -0.01 -6.31
N GLY A 98 1.00 -0.27 -6.70
CA GLY A 98 0.13 0.79 -7.18
C GLY A 98 -1.15 0.29 -7.82
N PHE A 99 -1.14 -0.96 -8.29
CA PHE A 99 -2.33 -1.58 -8.86
C PHE A 99 -3.50 -1.61 -7.89
N GLU A 100 -3.21 -1.79 -6.60
CA GLU A 100 -4.19 -1.88 -5.53
C GLU A 100 -4.62 -0.50 -5.00
N LEU A 101 -3.73 0.48 -5.08
CA LEU A 101 -3.88 1.78 -4.45
C LEU A 101 -4.33 2.90 -5.40
N LEU A 102 -4.05 2.76 -6.69
CA LEU A 102 -4.47 3.73 -7.71
C LEU A 102 -5.71 3.25 -8.47
N PRO A 103 -6.52 4.16 -9.00
CA PRO A 103 -7.59 3.81 -9.94
C PRO A 103 -7.00 3.15 -11.19
N GLU A 104 -7.83 2.49 -12.00
CA GLU A 104 -7.38 1.85 -13.26
C GLU A 104 -6.71 2.86 -14.21
N LYS A 105 -7.20 4.10 -14.19
CA LYS A 105 -6.62 5.23 -14.93
C LYS A 105 -6.20 6.30 -13.93
N PHE A 106 -4.96 6.70 -13.98
CA PHE A 106 -4.36 7.66 -13.05
C PHE A 106 -3.41 8.62 -13.77
N THR A 107 -3.11 9.73 -13.13
CA THR A 107 -2.11 10.69 -13.59
C THR A 107 -0.72 10.33 -13.09
N MET A 108 0.32 10.76 -13.79
CA MET A 108 1.71 10.62 -13.33
C MET A 108 1.93 11.28 -11.95
N LYS A 109 1.18 12.34 -11.66
CA LYS A 109 1.25 13.02 -10.35
C LYS A 109 0.70 12.14 -9.22
N GLU A 110 -0.39 11.44 -9.43
CA GLU A 110 -0.95 10.52 -8.42
C GLU A 110 0.02 9.36 -8.14
N LEU A 111 0.61 8.79 -9.19
CA LEU A 111 1.65 7.78 -9.05
C LEU A 111 2.87 8.32 -8.27
N GLN A 112 3.34 9.52 -8.60
CA GLN A 112 4.46 10.15 -7.88
C GLN A 112 4.14 10.35 -6.40
N ILE A 113 2.97 10.88 -6.07
CA ILE A 113 2.53 11.10 -4.68
C ILE A 113 2.49 9.78 -3.91
N LEU A 114 2.00 8.70 -4.54
CA LEU A 114 1.98 7.38 -3.93
C LEU A 114 3.39 6.92 -3.54
N TYR A 115 4.34 6.98 -4.48
CA TYR A 115 5.72 6.57 -4.24
C TYR A 115 6.42 7.46 -3.21
N GLU A 116 6.24 8.77 -3.29
CA GLU A 116 6.74 9.72 -2.30
C GLU A 116 6.20 9.43 -0.89
N SER A 117 4.92 9.08 -0.78
CA SER A 117 4.29 8.78 0.49
C SER A 117 4.81 7.49 1.13
N ILE A 118 5.05 6.45 0.33
CA ILE A 118 5.59 5.17 0.82
C ILE A 118 7.06 5.31 1.21
N LEU A 119 7.87 5.92 0.35
CA LEU A 119 9.32 6.02 0.53
C LEU A 119 9.72 7.13 1.52
N GLY A 120 8.84 8.10 1.76
CA GLY A 120 9.11 9.25 2.64
C GLY A 120 10.10 10.25 2.03
N VAL A 121 10.20 10.30 0.69
CA VAL A 121 11.12 11.18 -0.07
C VAL A 121 10.35 12.05 -1.04
N LYS A 122 11.01 13.04 -1.63
CA LYS A 122 10.46 13.86 -2.72
C LYS A 122 11.23 13.61 -4.00
N PHE A 123 10.51 13.49 -5.11
CA PHE A 123 11.08 13.28 -6.42
C PHE A 123 10.96 14.52 -7.31
N ASP A 124 11.98 14.75 -8.13
CA ASP A 124 11.81 15.64 -9.28
C ASP A 124 10.80 15.03 -10.26
N ARG A 125 9.82 15.84 -10.67
CA ARG A 125 8.70 15.37 -11.49
C ARG A 125 9.14 14.78 -12.83
N ARG A 126 10.12 15.43 -13.49
CA ARG A 126 10.58 15.00 -14.82
C ARG A 126 11.37 13.71 -14.75
N ASN A 127 12.27 13.63 -13.76
CA ASN A 127 13.08 12.45 -13.55
C ASN A 127 12.22 11.25 -13.13
N PHE A 128 11.25 11.45 -12.26
CA PHE A 128 10.30 10.41 -11.87
C PHE A 128 9.51 9.88 -13.07
N ALA A 129 8.89 10.78 -13.86
CA ALA A 129 8.13 10.39 -15.03
C ALA A 129 9.00 9.65 -16.08
N LYS A 130 10.21 10.15 -16.35
CA LYS A 130 11.15 9.49 -17.26
C LYS A 130 11.50 8.08 -16.80
N LYS A 131 11.75 7.91 -15.51
CA LYS A 131 12.06 6.62 -14.90
C LYS A 131 10.89 5.64 -15.02
N MET A 132 9.68 6.05 -14.66
CA MET A 132 8.48 5.20 -14.74
C MET A 132 8.20 4.75 -16.18
N MET A 133 8.37 5.62 -17.15
CA MET A 133 8.20 5.29 -18.57
C MET A 133 9.32 4.37 -19.08
N HIS A 134 10.54 4.53 -18.60
CA HIS A 134 11.67 3.69 -19.00
C HIS A 134 11.47 2.21 -18.64
N TYR A 135 10.79 1.93 -17.54
CA TYR A 135 10.50 0.56 -17.14
C TYR A 135 9.33 -0.08 -17.91
N GLU A 136 8.67 0.66 -18.79
CA GLU A 136 7.54 0.16 -19.60
C GLU A 136 6.40 -0.47 -18.77
N LEU A 137 6.29 -0.06 -17.50
CA LEU A 137 5.25 -0.52 -16.58
C LEU A 137 3.93 0.22 -16.76
N LEU A 138 3.93 1.25 -17.58
CA LEU A 138 2.78 2.13 -17.81
C LEU A 138 2.42 2.19 -19.30
N ASN A 139 1.12 2.13 -19.57
CA ASN A 139 0.54 2.50 -20.85
C ASN A 139 0.08 3.96 -20.76
N GLN A 140 0.56 4.82 -21.64
CA GLN A 140 0.00 6.17 -21.81
C GLN A 140 -1.30 6.05 -22.57
N LEU A 141 -2.35 6.69 -22.07
CA LEU A 141 -3.67 6.70 -22.69
C LEU A 141 -3.87 8.00 -23.50
N ASP A 142 -4.67 7.93 -24.56
CA ASP A 142 -5.10 9.12 -25.33
C ASP A 142 -6.26 9.86 -24.63
N GLU A 143 -6.21 9.87 -23.30
CA GLU A 143 -7.22 10.45 -22.44
C GLU A 143 -6.56 11.45 -21.48
N THR A 144 -7.29 12.52 -21.19
CA THR A 144 -6.85 13.54 -20.24
C THR A 144 -7.91 13.78 -19.17
N VAL A 145 -7.45 14.20 -18.02
CA VAL A 145 -8.29 14.71 -16.94
C VAL A 145 -7.85 16.11 -16.56
N ARG A 146 -8.78 16.93 -16.10
CA ARG A 146 -8.49 18.28 -15.63
C ARG A 146 -8.54 18.35 -14.09
N PRO A 147 -7.46 18.00 -13.39
CA PRO A 147 -7.43 18.01 -11.94
C PRO A 147 -7.54 19.40 -11.34
N THR A 148 -7.14 20.43 -12.12
CA THR A 148 -7.21 21.86 -11.75
C THR A 148 -7.58 22.69 -12.97
N ALA A 149 -8.10 23.91 -12.77
CA ALA A 149 -8.51 24.81 -13.84
C ALA A 149 -7.39 25.22 -14.83
N LYS A 150 -6.13 24.84 -14.56
CA LYS A 150 -4.97 25.38 -15.30
C LYS A 150 -4.37 24.44 -16.36
N ARG A 151 -4.49 23.13 -16.24
CA ARG A 151 -3.86 22.19 -17.20
C ARG A 151 -4.56 20.82 -17.20
N ASP A 152 -4.68 20.27 -18.39
CA ASP A 152 -5.05 18.88 -18.60
C ASP A 152 -3.84 17.99 -18.25
N ALA A 153 -4.11 16.84 -17.65
CA ALA A 153 -3.13 15.83 -17.31
C ALA A 153 -3.43 14.55 -18.08
N LEU A 154 -2.42 13.99 -18.74
CA LEU A 154 -2.51 12.68 -19.38
C LEU A 154 -2.82 11.59 -18.35
N LEU A 155 -3.64 10.65 -18.77
CA LEU A 155 -3.93 9.44 -18.01
C LEU A 155 -3.03 8.29 -18.42
N TYR A 156 -2.75 7.44 -17.48
CA TYR A 156 -1.95 6.23 -17.61
C TYR A 156 -2.70 5.05 -17.00
N SER A 157 -2.40 3.86 -17.46
CA SER A 157 -2.78 2.61 -16.82
C SER A 157 -1.55 1.73 -16.61
N PHE A 158 -1.62 0.76 -15.69
CA PHE A 158 -0.53 -0.21 -15.54
C PHE A 158 -0.50 -1.20 -16.70
N ASN A 159 0.70 -1.49 -17.20
CA ASN A 159 0.96 -2.55 -18.14
C ASN A 159 1.14 -3.89 -17.38
N LYS A 160 0.03 -4.61 -17.22
CA LYS A 160 0.01 -5.87 -16.46
C LYS A 160 0.90 -6.96 -17.09
N GLU A 161 1.00 -7.00 -18.40
CA GLU A 161 1.80 -8.01 -19.10
C GLU A 161 3.29 -7.81 -18.80
N ASN A 162 3.79 -6.59 -18.98
CA ASN A 162 5.18 -6.26 -18.65
C ASN A 162 5.47 -6.41 -17.16
N TYR A 163 4.53 -6.07 -16.29
CA TYR A 163 4.66 -6.28 -14.86
C TYR A 163 4.93 -7.75 -14.51
N GLU A 164 4.12 -8.68 -15.04
CA GLU A 164 4.30 -10.11 -14.81
C GLU A 164 5.62 -10.63 -15.38
N LEU A 165 6.07 -10.09 -16.51
CA LEU A 165 7.38 -10.42 -17.08
C LEU A 165 8.53 -9.95 -16.19
N PHE A 166 8.46 -8.74 -15.67
CA PHE A 166 9.47 -8.21 -14.76
C PHE A 166 9.52 -8.97 -13.45
N LYS A 167 8.35 -9.30 -12.88
CA LYS A 167 8.26 -10.10 -11.66
C LYS A 167 8.97 -11.46 -11.80
N LYS A 168 8.81 -12.12 -12.95
CA LYS A 168 9.48 -13.39 -13.25
C LYS A 168 10.99 -13.26 -13.45
N LYS A 169 11.47 -12.11 -13.92
CA LYS A 169 12.90 -11.85 -14.22
C LYS A 169 13.71 -11.31 -13.04
N GLY A 170 13.08 -11.04 -11.90
CA GLY A 170 13.75 -10.41 -10.75
C GLY A 170 14.04 -8.93 -11.01
N PHE A 171 13.01 -8.11 -11.04
CA PHE A 171 13.07 -6.69 -11.33
C PHE A 171 13.48 -5.87 -10.11
N GLN A 172 14.26 -4.81 -10.31
CA GLN A 172 14.58 -3.83 -9.29
C GLN A 172 14.34 -2.41 -9.79
N LEU A 173 13.45 -1.70 -9.09
CA LEU A 173 13.24 -0.26 -9.25
C LEU A 173 14.29 0.49 -8.41
N GLU A 174 15.19 1.18 -9.07
CA GLU A 174 16.14 2.08 -8.40
C GLU A 174 15.52 3.48 -8.29
N PHE A 175 15.40 4.03 -7.11
CA PHE A 175 14.94 5.40 -6.86
C PHE A 175 16.06 6.27 -6.33
#